data_fedde6e70382eda25177fcd23587429e
#
_entry.id   fedde6e70382eda25177fcd23587429e
#
_cell.length_a   1.000
_cell.length_b   1.000
_cell.length_c   1.000
_cell.angle_alpha   90.00
_cell.angle_beta   90.00
_cell.angle_gamma   90.00
#
_symmetry.space_group_name_H-M   'P 1'
#
loop_
_entity.id
_entity.type
_entity.pdbx_description
1 polymer ?
#
loop_
_entity_poly.entity_id
_entity_poly.type
_entity_poly.pdbx_seq_one_letter_code
_entity_poly.pdbx_strand_id
1 'polypeptide(L)'
;MKKIYNYILPVLFTVFAASCDGDDEEVIRMQNQDPVVTVTSVSNAVGYVGNEFTIYGTNFGIIANDVEVFVGNTKLQLISCEDEELTVRVPEGTTAGRISVVVYGQRVDTQLMYDVLGVPGIRTVIPSYGFVGDEIKFNGHDLGVPSAHYKVLFSGKEESATFMAEPEMESFSVKVPEGAQSGEIKLNITDKPVNVPVAFTVLKHAALDAVKGEAAGYATGMASVSGTNLNQAVLDETVVLQPVKAFFTPKAGGDAVEAEVKTQEDELLDIQIPATLAPGDYTISVTTPFEKIEKTLDFEILPNPVLTSIEPLKGYVGA
;
A
#
# COMPACT_ATOMS: atom_id res chain seq x y z
N MET A 1 4.38 -17.88 40.17
CA MET A 1 4.76 -19.25 40.61
C MET A 1 5.58 -19.83 39.47
N LYS A 2 6.91 -19.85 39.66
CA LYS A 2 7.85 -20.38 38.66
C LYS A 2 7.80 -21.91 38.78
N LYS A 3 7.43 -22.60 37.70
CA LYS A 3 7.58 -24.06 37.63
C LYS A 3 9.02 -24.36 37.23
N ILE A 4 9.76 -24.90 38.19
CA ILE A 4 11.08 -25.49 37.97
C ILE A 4 10.83 -26.88 37.38
N TYR A 5 11.17 -27.11 36.13
CA TYR A 5 11.20 -28.45 35.55
C TYR A 5 12.55 -29.06 35.87
N ASN A 6 12.53 -29.98 36.82
CA ASN A 6 13.64 -30.90 37.06
C ASN A 6 13.64 -31.96 35.95
N TYR A 7 14.57 -31.87 35.02
CA TYR A 7 14.88 -32.97 34.12
C TYR A 7 15.67 -34.03 34.92
N ILE A 8 14.93 -35.02 35.44
CA ILE A 8 15.54 -36.26 35.95
C ILE A 8 15.70 -37.18 34.75
N LEU A 9 16.93 -37.33 34.29
CA LEU A 9 17.33 -38.31 33.29
C LEU A 9 17.11 -39.70 33.90
N PRO A 10 16.32 -40.61 33.31
CA PRO A 10 16.23 -41.98 33.82
C PRO A 10 17.51 -42.72 33.46
N VAL A 11 18.40 -42.85 34.44
CA VAL A 11 19.51 -43.80 34.34
C VAL A 11 18.91 -45.20 34.50
N LEU A 12 18.75 -45.90 33.38
CA LEU A 12 18.35 -47.30 33.39
C LEU A 12 19.55 -48.14 33.80
N PHE A 13 19.59 -48.49 35.11
CA PHE A 13 20.57 -49.42 35.66
C PHE A 13 20.10 -50.86 35.38
N THR A 14 20.59 -51.49 34.32
CA THR A 14 20.47 -52.95 34.16
C THR A 14 21.63 -53.59 34.84
N VAL A 15 21.33 -54.16 36.02
CA VAL A 15 22.29 -55.08 36.75
C VAL A 15 22.23 -56.39 36.03
N PHE A 16 23.28 -56.77 35.30
CA PHE A 16 23.54 -58.12 34.88
C PHE A 16 24.39 -58.80 35.99
N ALA A 17 23.85 -59.87 36.59
CA ALA A 17 24.58 -60.71 37.48
C ALA A 17 25.72 -61.44 36.75
N ALA A 18 26.92 -61.18 37.18
CA ALA A 18 28.13 -61.83 36.66
C ALA A 18 28.18 -63.29 36.94
N SER A 19 28.41 -64.09 35.91
CA SER A 19 29.10 -65.37 36.05
C SER A 19 30.56 -65.10 35.68
N CYS A 20 31.49 -65.38 36.62
CA CYS A 20 32.93 -65.35 36.39
C CYS A 20 33.33 -66.37 35.34
N ASP A 21 33.98 -65.97 34.24
CA ASP A 21 35.28 -66.54 33.86
C ASP A 21 35.79 -65.70 32.61
N GLY A 22 37.08 -65.33 32.68
CA GLY A 22 37.80 -64.81 31.48
C GLY A 22 37.94 -63.30 31.37
N ASP A 23 39.21 -62.88 31.50
CA ASP A 23 39.69 -61.52 31.21
C ASP A 23 39.17 -60.92 29.90
N ASP A 24 38.20 -60.06 30.01
CA ASP A 24 37.97 -59.01 29.05
C ASP A 24 37.26 -57.82 29.74
N GLU A 25 38.03 -56.81 30.16
CA GLU A 25 37.47 -55.51 30.54
C GLU A 25 36.78 -54.88 29.33
N GLU A 26 35.48 -55.14 29.18
CA GLU A 26 34.65 -54.43 28.29
C GLU A 26 34.45 -53.01 28.84
N VAL A 27 35.36 -52.12 28.42
CA VAL A 27 35.24 -50.70 28.68
C VAL A 27 33.96 -50.24 28.00
N ILE A 28 32.89 -50.08 28.78
CA ILE A 28 31.67 -49.40 28.34
C ILE A 28 32.08 -47.96 28.01
N ARG A 29 32.44 -47.72 26.78
CA ARG A 29 32.55 -46.35 26.21
C ARG A 29 31.13 -45.80 26.17
N MET A 30 30.76 -45.03 27.20
CA MET A 30 29.65 -44.08 27.03
C MET A 30 30.04 -43.16 25.88
N GLN A 31 29.48 -43.42 24.71
CA GLN A 31 29.50 -42.42 23.67
C GLN A 31 28.60 -41.27 24.15
N ASN A 32 29.18 -40.28 24.81
CA ASN A 32 28.59 -38.95 24.87
C ASN A 32 28.52 -38.46 23.43
N GLN A 33 27.44 -38.78 22.74
CA GLN A 33 27.13 -38.04 21.52
C GLN A 33 26.72 -36.66 22.01
N ASP A 34 27.58 -35.69 21.78
CA ASP A 34 27.19 -34.28 21.94
C ASP A 34 25.90 -34.04 21.15
N PRO A 35 24.92 -33.35 21.72
CA PRO A 35 23.65 -33.08 21.04
C PRO A 35 23.92 -32.43 19.69
N VAL A 36 23.35 -32.99 18.64
CA VAL A 36 23.52 -32.44 17.27
C VAL A 36 22.78 -31.12 17.19
N VAL A 37 23.54 -30.04 16.99
CA VAL A 37 22.99 -28.71 16.75
C VAL A 37 22.35 -28.67 15.36
N THR A 38 21.11 -28.24 15.28
CA THR A 38 20.43 -28.02 13.99
C THR A 38 19.92 -26.59 13.87
N VAL A 39 19.90 -26.08 12.66
CA VAL A 39 19.25 -24.80 12.31
C VAL A 39 18.19 -25.11 11.27
N THR A 40 16.95 -24.75 11.55
CA THR A 40 15.79 -25.11 10.72
C THR A 40 15.27 -23.94 9.88
N SER A 41 15.18 -22.75 10.47
CA SER A 41 14.62 -21.57 9.81
C SER A 41 15.08 -20.28 10.46
N VAL A 42 14.69 -19.16 9.86
CA VAL A 42 14.84 -17.81 10.40
C VAL A 42 13.50 -17.08 10.34
N SER A 43 13.29 -16.11 11.23
CA SER A 43 12.06 -15.30 11.26
C SER A 43 11.89 -14.47 9.99
N ASN A 44 13.00 -13.97 9.45
CA ASN A 44 13.08 -13.24 8.17
C ASN A 44 14.48 -13.42 7.58
N ALA A 45 14.54 -13.49 6.26
CA ALA A 45 15.78 -13.71 5.52
C ALA A 45 16.38 -12.40 4.95
N VAL A 46 15.82 -11.25 5.32
CA VAL A 46 16.19 -9.93 4.80
C VAL A 46 16.01 -8.85 5.85
N GLY A 47 16.89 -7.86 5.88
CA GLY A 47 16.79 -6.73 6.81
C GLY A 47 17.90 -5.69 6.62
N TYR A 48 17.87 -4.67 7.45
CA TYR A 48 18.85 -3.59 7.46
C TYR A 48 19.87 -3.78 8.57
N VAL A 49 20.99 -3.06 8.48
CA VAL A 49 21.90 -2.88 9.60
C VAL A 49 21.14 -2.35 10.82
N GLY A 50 21.33 -3.00 11.98
CA GLY A 50 20.64 -2.71 13.22
C GLY A 50 19.34 -3.49 13.44
N ASN A 51 18.80 -4.19 12.44
CA ASN A 51 17.64 -5.06 12.62
C ASN A 51 17.99 -6.31 13.44
N GLU A 52 16.97 -6.83 14.10
CA GLU A 52 17.01 -8.11 14.80
C GLU A 52 16.24 -9.15 14.00
N PHE A 53 16.73 -10.40 14.08
CA PHE A 53 16.00 -11.56 13.58
C PHE A 53 16.28 -12.78 14.46
N THR A 54 15.38 -13.76 14.42
CA THR A 54 15.47 -14.98 15.21
C THR A 54 15.83 -16.15 14.31
N ILE A 55 16.75 -16.98 14.81
CA ILE A 55 17.16 -18.25 14.19
C ILE A 55 16.53 -19.36 15.02
N TYR A 56 15.81 -20.24 14.36
CA TYR A 56 15.15 -21.40 14.98
C TYR A 56 15.93 -22.67 14.71
N GLY A 57 16.01 -23.53 15.73
CA GLY A 57 16.75 -24.78 15.64
C GLY A 57 16.60 -25.65 16.86
N THR A 58 17.63 -26.43 17.16
CA THR A 58 17.68 -27.27 18.38
C THR A 58 19.09 -27.38 18.91
N ASN A 59 19.21 -27.55 20.22
CA ASN A 59 20.45 -27.78 20.94
C ASN A 59 21.44 -26.60 20.87
N PHE A 60 20.93 -25.37 20.85
CA PHE A 60 21.78 -24.18 20.94
C PHE A 60 22.34 -23.98 22.36
N GLY A 61 21.67 -24.56 23.36
CA GLY A 61 21.97 -24.33 24.76
C GLY A 61 21.46 -22.99 25.26
N ILE A 62 21.81 -22.65 26.50
CA ILE A 62 21.35 -21.41 27.15
C ILE A 62 22.51 -20.49 27.57
N ILE A 63 23.73 -20.82 27.18
CA ILE A 63 24.92 -20.08 27.56
C ILE A 63 25.38 -19.24 26.37
N ALA A 64 25.06 -17.94 26.39
CA ALA A 64 25.34 -17.01 25.30
C ALA A 64 26.83 -16.92 24.90
N ASN A 65 27.76 -17.17 25.85
CA ASN A 65 29.19 -17.11 25.57
C ASN A 65 29.70 -18.28 24.72
N ASP A 66 28.94 -19.36 24.66
CA ASP A 66 29.30 -20.56 23.90
C ASP A 66 28.68 -20.60 22.52
N VAL A 67 27.91 -19.53 22.17
CA VAL A 67 27.20 -19.40 20.89
C VAL A 67 27.70 -18.20 20.10
N GLU A 68 28.04 -18.44 18.85
CA GLU A 68 28.37 -17.38 17.89
C GLU A 68 27.55 -17.56 16.62
N VAL A 69 27.05 -16.47 16.08
CA VAL A 69 26.26 -16.45 14.84
C VAL A 69 26.95 -15.56 13.82
N PHE A 70 26.96 -16.02 12.56
CA PHE A 70 27.58 -15.29 11.45
C PHE A 70 26.63 -15.19 10.26
N VAL A 71 26.73 -14.08 9.55
CA VAL A 71 26.23 -13.92 8.17
C VAL A 71 27.47 -13.72 7.30
N GLY A 72 27.73 -14.67 6.40
CA GLY A 72 28.99 -14.71 5.65
C GLY A 72 30.18 -14.79 6.61
N ASN A 73 31.01 -13.75 6.61
CA ASN A 73 32.18 -13.63 7.49
C ASN A 73 31.97 -12.69 8.68
N THR A 74 30.80 -12.06 8.79
CA THR A 74 30.53 -11.07 9.84
C THR A 74 29.85 -11.75 11.02
N LYS A 75 30.45 -11.65 12.20
CA LYS A 75 29.85 -12.09 13.45
C LYS A 75 28.72 -11.15 13.84
N LEU A 76 27.53 -11.70 14.10
CA LEU A 76 26.35 -10.95 14.54
C LEU A 76 26.40 -10.73 16.07
N GLN A 77 25.66 -9.72 16.52
CA GLN A 77 25.49 -9.46 17.93
C GLN A 77 24.37 -10.38 18.46
N LEU A 78 24.69 -11.32 19.35
CA LEU A 78 23.72 -12.15 20.03
C LEU A 78 22.96 -11.31 21.07
N ILE A 79 21.62 -11.30 21.00
CA ILE A 79 20.72 -10.57 21.90
C ILE A 79 20.13 -11.52 22.95
N SER A 80 19.63 -12.68 22.50
CA SER A 80 19.16 -13.74 23.39
C SER A 80 19.59 -15.12 22.89
N CYS A 81 19.73 -16.04 23.83
CA CYS A 81 20.13 -17.41 23.57
C CYS A 81 19.21 -18.33 24.37
N GLU A 82 18.42 -19.11 23.69
CA GLU A 82 17.57 -20.18 24.20
C GLU A 82 17.88 -21.45 23.41
N ASP A 83 17.53 -22.61 23.93
CA ASP A 83 17.91 -23.91 23.35
C ASP A 83 17.38 -24.14 21.93
N GLU A 84 16.24 -23.49 21.57
CA GLU A 84 15.58 -23.60 20.27
C GLU A 84 15.56 -22.28 19.48
N GLU A 85 15.98 -21.17 20.10
CA GLU A 85 15.89 -19.84 19.51
C GLU A 85 17.11 -18.97 19.82
N LEU A 86 17.68 -18.37 18.79
CA LEU A 86 18.74 -17.36 18.91
C LEU A 86 18.24 -16.04 18.30
N THR A 87 18.13 -14.98 19.09
CA THR A 87 17.88 -13.64 18.55
C THR A 87 19.19 -12.90 18.37
N VAL A 88 19.41 -12.38 17.18
CA VAL A 88 20.63 -11.69 16.78
C VAL A 88 20.32 -10.33 16.17
N ARG A 89 21.27 -9.39 16.28
CA ARG A 89 21.23 -8.07 15.61
C ARG A 89 22.32 -7.98 14.58
N VAL A 90 21.98 -7.41 13.41
CA VAL A 90 22.88 -7.19 12.27
C VAL A 90 23.79 -5.99 12.56
N PRO A 91 25.12 -6.16 12.74
CA PRO A 91 26.03 -5.05 12.97
C PRO A 91 26.37 -4.29 11.67
N GLU A 92 26.98 -3.10 11.81
CA GLU A 92 27.52 -2.37 10.68
C GLU A 92 28.58 -3.17 9.93
N GLY A 93 28.64 -3.01 8.62
CA GLY A 93 29.57 -3.71 7.74
C GLY A 93 29.18 -5.15 7.40
N THR A 94 28.00 -5.63 7.87
CA THR A 94 27.48 -6.93 7.43
C THR A 94 27.06 -6.83 5.96
N THR A 95 27.48 -7.83 5.18
CA THR A 95 27.05 -8.02 3.79
C THR A 95 26.19 -9.27 3.70
N ALA A 96 25.35 -9.35 2.64
CA ALA A 96 24.57 -10.54 2.38
C ALA A 96 25.42 -11.82 2.39
N GLY A 97 24.89 -12.90 2.97
CA GLY A 97 25.64 -14.14 3.05
C GLY A 97 24.88 -15.29 3.72
N ARG A 98 25.53 -16.45 3.75
CA ARG A 98 24.99 -17.60 4.44
C ARG A 98 25.05 -17.44 5.96
N ILE A 99 24.00 -17.92 6.60
CA ILE A 99 23.96 -17.99 8.07
C ILE A 99 24.74 -19.22 8.51
N SER A 100 25.62 -19.04 9.50
CA SER A 100 26.26 -20.15 10.22
C SER A 100 26.24 -19.88 11.72
N VAL A 101 26.11 -20.96 12.49
CA VAL A 101 26.05 -20.92 13.94
C VAL A 101 27.19 -21.78 14.50
N VAL A 102 27.90 -21.27 15.50
CA VAL A 102 28.89 -22.02 16.25
C VAL A 102 28.36 -22.21 17.66
N VAL A 103 28.24 -23.44 18.10
CA VAL A 103 27.78 -23.80 19.43
C VAL A 103 28.82 -24.72 20.05
N TYR A 104 29.34 -24.38 21.23
CA TYR A 104 30.40 -25.13 21.92
C TYR A 104 31.63 -25.46 21.03
N GLY A 105 31.95 -24.53 20.11
CA GLY A 105 33.04 -24.67 19.14
C GLY A 105 32.71 -25.54 17.91
N GLN A 106 31.52 -26.13 17.82
CA GLN A 106 31.05 -26.86 16.65
C GLN A 106 30.35 -25.90 15.68
N ARG A 107 30.85 -25.78 14.43
CA ARG A 107 30.26 -24.95 13.40
C ARG A 107 29.22 -25.71 12.60
N VAL A 108 28.03 -25.12 12.48
CA VAL A 108 26.95 -25.55 11.61
C VAL A 108 26.76 -24.55 10.48
N ASP A 109 27.15 -24.93 9.27
CA ASP A 109 26.92 -24.12 8.07
C ASP A 109 25.56 -24.48 7.48
N THR A 110 24.66 -23.49 7.43
CA THR A 110 23.30 -23.67 6.90
C THR A 110 23.25 -23.41 5.40
N GLN A 111 22.12 -23.72 4.77
CA GLN A 111 21.79 -23.26 3.39
C GLN A 111 20.98 -21.95 3.43
N LEU A 112 20.64 -21.43 4.61
CA LEU A 112 19.86 -20.22 4.77
C LEU A 112 20.74 -19.01 4.43
N MET A 113 20.19 -18.11 3.64
CA MET A 113 20.81 -16.84 3.29
C MET A 113 20.15 -15.72 4.08
N TYR A 114 20.91 -14.68 4.37
CA TYR A 114 20.39 -13.43 4.89
C TYR A 114 20.88 -12.28 4.00
N ASP A 115 19.91 -11.51 3.48
CA ASP A 115 20.18 -10.35 2.64
C ASP A 115 20.18 -9.07 3.49
N VAL A 116 21.26 -8.29 3.36
CA VAL A 116 21.38 -7.00 4.05
C VAL A 116 21.09 -5.90 3.05
N LEU A 117 20.01 -5.17 3.29
CA LEU A 117 19.57 -4.07 2.43
C LEU A 117 20.32 -2.80 2.71
N GLY A 118 20.38 -1.94 1.69
CA GLY A 118 20.87 -0.56 1.78
C GLY A 118 19.89 0.36 2.52
N VAL A 119 20.04 1.66 2.34
CA VAL A 119 19.10 2.64 2.90
C VAL A 119 17.84 2.67 2.03
N PRO A 120 16.66 2.40 2.58
CA PRO A 120 15.43 2.41 1.80
C PRO A 120 15.09 3.80 1.28
N GLY A 121 14.54 3.87 0.07
CA GLY A 121 14.12 5.14 -0.51
C GLY A 121 12.94 4.99 -1.46
N ILE A 122 12.02 5.96 -1.44
CA ILE A 122 10.89 6.05 -2.35
C ILE A 122 11.24 6.99 -3.50
N ARG A 123 11.00 6.54 -4.73
CA ARG A 123 11.17 7.33 -5.96
C ARG A 123 9.87 7.93 -6.44
N THR A 124 8.80 7.13 -6.45
CA THR A 124 7.48 7.55 -6.93
C THR A 124 6.36 6.91 -6.13
N VAL A 125 5.23 7.60 -6.09
CA VAL A 125 3.94 7.09 -5.61
C VAL A 125 2.95 7.20 -6.77
N ILE A 126 2.32 6.11 -7.17
CA ILE A 126 1.48 6.05 -8.38
C ILE A 126 0.18 5.28 -8.09
N PRO A 127 -0.97 5.93 -8.33
CA PRO A 127 -1.14 7.37 -8.55
C PRO A 127 -0.86 8.18 -7.26
N SER A 128 -0.55 9.48 -7.41
CA SER A 128 -0.40 10.42 -6.27
C SER A 128 -1.75 10.98 -5.78
N TYR A 129 -2.85 10.40 -6.24
CA TYR A 129 -4.22 10.74 -5.87
C TYR A 129 -5.11 9.48 -5.96
N GLY A 130 -6.25 9.49 -5.27
CA GLY A 130 -7.23 8.40 -5.34
C GLY A 130 -8.36 8.57 -4.34
N PHE A 131 -9.37 7.72 -4.47
CA PHE A 131 -10.48 7.65 -3.53
C PHE A 131 -10.11 6.79 -2.31
N VAL A 132 -10.84 6.97 -1.24
CA VAL A 132 -10.77 6.05 -0.10
C VAL A 132 -11.04 4.62 -0.60
N GLY A 133 -10.15 3.71 -0.25
CA GLY A 133 -10.22 2.32 -0.67
C GLY A 133 -9.43 1.97 -1.91
N ASP A 134 -8.94 2.94 -2.67
CA ASP A 134 -8.07 2.69 -3.82
C ASP A 134 -6.72 2.14 -3.39
N GLU A 135 -6.11 1.38 -4.29
CA GLU A 135 -4.74 0.91 -4.16
C GLU A 135 -3.78 1.95 -4.71
N ILE A 136 -2.73 2.27 -3.94
CA ILE A 136 -1.61 3.09 -4.40
C ILE A 136 -0.31 2.34 -4.26
N LYS A 137 0.58 2.49 -5.25
CA LYS A 137 1.87 1.81 -5.33
C LYS A 137 3.01 2.77 -5.06
N PHE A 138 3.86 2.39 -4.11
CA PHE A 138 5.15 3.01 -3.84
C PHE A 138 6.24 2.27 -4.60
N ASN A 139 7.03 2.98 -5.39
CA ASN A 139 8.19 2.42 -6.06
C ASN A 139 9.48 3.06 -5.51
N GLY A 140 10.49 2.24 -5.30
CA GLY A 140 11.71 2.69 -4.67
C GLY A 140 12.87 1.71 -4.81
N HIS A 141 13.61 1.53 -3.74
CA HIS A 141 14.70 0.56 -3.62
C HIS A 141 14.89 0.16 -2.16
N ASP A 142 15.44 -1.03 -1.95
CA ASP A 142 15.71 -1.59 -0.62
C ASP A 142 14.46 -1.69 0.27
N LEU A 143 13.32 -2.09 -0.31
CA LEU A 143 12.01 -2.12 0.34
C LEU A 143 11.57 -3.53 0.78
N GLY A 144 12.39 -4.56 0.59
CA GLY A 144 11.97 -5.96 0.72
C GLY A 144 11.87 -6.52 2.14
N VAL A 145 11.76 -5.68 3.18
CA VAL A 145 11.49 -6.18 4.55
C VAL A 145 10.00 -6.45 4.75
N PRO A 146 9.62 -7.38 5.67
CA PRO A 146 8.21 -7.69 5.93
C PRO A 146 7.37 -6.46 6.29
N SER A 147 6.10 -6.46 5.88
CA SER A 147 5.14 -5.36 6.09
C SER A 147 4.97 -4.94 7.55
N ALA A 148 5.19 -5.87 8.50
CA ALA A 148 5.18 -5.58 9.93
C ALA A 148 6.22 -4.54 10.38
N HIS A 149 7.27 -4.30 9.58
CA HIS A 149 8.29 -3.28 9.85
C HIS A 149 7.96 -1.90 9.26
N TYR A 150 6.80 -1.77 8.61
CA TYR A 150 6.36 -0.53 8.00
C TYR A 150 5.31 0.19 8.83
N LYS A 151 5.37 1.51 8.79
CA LYS A 151 4.30 2.38 9.24
C LYS A 151 4.03 3.44 8.17
N VAL A 152 2.93 3.27 7.44
CA VAL A 152 2.50 4.17 6.35
C VAL A 152 1.31 4.98 6.84
N LEU A 153 1.52 6.26 7.14
CA LEU A 153 0.51 7.15 7.70
C LEU A 153 0.07 8.19 6.68
N PHE A 154 -1.18 8.12 6.27
CA PHE A 154 -1.82 9.19 5.52
C PHE A 154 -2.11 10.38 6.43
N SER A 155 -2.16 11.59 5.85
CA SER A 155 -2.58 12.78 6.58
C SER A 155 -3.93 12.55 7.26
N GLY A 156 -4.07 13.03 8.50
CA GLY A 156 -5.27 12.83 9.33
C GLY A 156 -5.41 11.44 9.94
N LYS A 157 -4.45 10.52 9.76
CA LYS A 157 -4.50 9.16 10.33
C LYS A 157 -3.34 8.91 11.30
N GLU A 158 -3.64 8.15 12.35
CA GLU A 158 -2.65 7.66 13.32
C GLU A 158 -2.32 6.19 13.12
N GLU A 159 -3.21 5.46 12.46
CA GLU A 159 -3.03 4.04 12.14
C GLU A 159 -2.36 3.86 10.77
N SER A 160 -1.52 2.82 10.67
CA SER A 160 -0.85 2.48 9.41
C SER A 160 -1.87 1.99 8.37
N ALA A 161 -1.65 2.38 7.12
CA ALA A 161 -2.42 1.87 6.00
C ALA A 161 -2.23 0.36 5.83
N THR A 162 -3.26 -0.31 5.31
CA THR A 162 -3.26 -1.75 5.06
C THR A 162 -2.49 -2.07 3.79
N PHE A 163 -1.55 -3.00 3.89
CA PHE A 163 -0.81 -3.53 2.74
C PHE A 163 -1.69 -4.47 1.93
N MET A 164 -1.53 -4.44 0.60
CA MET A 164 -2.24 -5.34 -0.32
C MET A 164 -1.53 -6.69 -0.45
N ALA A 165 -0.21 -6.69 -0.31
CA ALA A 165 0.66 -7.86 -0.28
C ALA A 165 1.93 -7.52 0.50
N GLU A 166 2.77 -8.53 0.79
CA GLU A 166 4.09 -8.28 1.36
C GLU A 166 4.94 -7.42 0.41
N PRO A 167 5.73 -6.47 0.96
CA PRO A 167 6.62 -5.62 0.19
C PRO A 167 7.64 -6.42 -0.64
N GLU A 168 7.91 -5.95 -1.86
CA GLU A 168 8.98 -6.42 -2.71
C GLU A 168 10.20 -5.48 -2.59
N MET A 169 11.34 -5.90 -3.17
CA MET A 169 12.61 -5.13 -3.11
C MET A 169 12.49 -3.71 -3.66
N GLU A 170 11.64 -3.50 -4.66
CA GLU A 170 11.51 -2.24 -5.38
C GLU A 170 10.14 -1.58 -5.22
N SER A 171 9.17 -2.22 -4.58
CA SER A 171 7.82 -1.67 -4.46
C SER A 171 6.98 -2.32 -3.37
N PHE A 172 5.96 -1.58 -2.96
CA PHE A 172 4.83 -2.09 -2.19
C PHE A 172 3.56 -1.31 -2.51
N SER A 173 2.41 -1.91 -2.22
CA SER A 173 1.10 -1.27 -2.39
C SER A 173 0.34 -1.24 -1.09
N VAL A 174 -0.36 -0.13 -0.86
CA VAL A 174 -1.26 0.03 0.28
C VAL A 174 -2.62 0.56 -0.17
N LYS A 175 -3.62 0.33 0.65
CA LYS A 175 -4.97 0.84 0.45
C LYS A 175 -5.12 2.20 1.10
N VAL A 176 -5.74 3.17 0.40
CA VAL A 176 -6.09 4.48 0.97
C VAL A 176 -7.09 4.27 2.12
N PRO A 177 -6.75 4.62 3.37
CA PRO A 177 -7.59 4.30 4.51
C PRO A 177 -8.81 5.23 4.59
N GLU A 178 -9.87 4.73 5.23
CA GLU A 178 -11.04 5.54 5.52
C GLU A 178 -10.69 6.71 6.45
N GLY A 179 -11.20 7.90 6.14
CA GLY A 179 -10.92 9.14 6.87
C GLY A 179 -9.54 9.74 6.62
N ALA A 180 -8.79 9.23 5.64
CA ALA A 180 -7.57 9.89 5.15
C ALA A 180 -7.89 11.29 4.61
N GLN A 181 -6.96 12.21 4.78
CA GLN A 181 -7.03 13.58 4.24
C GLN A 181 -5.90 13.80 3.23
N SER A 182 -6.10 14.74 2.33
CA SER A 182 -5.04 15.16 1.42
C SER A 182 -3.87 15.78 2.18
N GLY A 183 -2.64 15.43 1.80
CA GLY A 183 -1.44 15.91 2.45
C GLY A 183 -0.26 14.94 2.31
N GLU A 184 0.77 15.17 3.12
CA GLU A 184 1.96 14.33 3.14
C GLU A 184 1.67 12.93 3.70
N ILE A 185 2.30 11.92 3.10
CA ILE A 185 2.35 10.57 3.64
C ILE A 185 3.63 10.43 4.46
N LYS A 186 3.49 10.03 5.72
CA LYS A 186 4.63 9.70 6.58
C LYS A 186 4.92 8.21 6.49
N LEU A 187 6.13 7.87 6.07
CA LEU A 187 6.60 6.50 5.96
C LEU A 187 7.74 6.27 6.95
N ASN A 188 7.59 5.27 7.79
CA ASN A 188 8.69 4.73 8.59
C ASN A 188 8.90 3.26 8.21
N ILE A 189 10.15 2.86 8.10
CA ILE A 189 10.55 1.46 7.91
C ILE A 189 11.54 1.13 9.02
N THR A 190 11.24 0.12 9.83
CA THR A 190 12.02 -0.22 11.04
C THR A 190 12.28 0.99 11.94
N ASP A 191 11.21 1.78 12.20
CA ASP A 191 11.20 3.00 13.01
C ASP A 191 12.07 4.16 12.48
N LYS A 192 12.63 4.03 11.28
CA LYS A 192 13.37 5.10 10.61
C LYS A 192 12.49 5.80 9.58
N PRO A 193 12.45 7.14 9.57
CA PRO A 193 11.66 7.88 8.59
C PRO A 193 12.27 7.75 7.20
N VAL A 194 11.41 7.52 6.21
CA VAL A 194 11.75 7.48 4.78
C VAL A 194 11.00 8.59 4.07
N ASN A 195 11.70 9.40 3.29
CA ASN A 195 11.08 10.49 2.57
C ASN A 195 10.15 9.98 1.47
N VAL A 196 8.92 10.48 1.43
CA VAL A 196 7.97 10.28 0.34
C VAL A 196 7.95 11.56 -0.50
N PRO A 197 8.29 11.50 -1.81
CA PRO A 197 8.62 12.69 -2.59
C PRO A 197 7.40 13.54 -2.99
N VAL A 198 6.18 13.03 -2.83
CA VAL A 198 4.94 13.71 -3.24
C VAL A 198 3.89 13.68 -2.14
N ALA A 199 3.07 14.70 -2.07
CA ALA A 199 1.85 14.71 -1.27
C ALA A 199 0.74 13.94 -1.99
N PHE A 200 -0.11 13.26 -1.24
CA PHE A 200 -1.22 12.49 -1.77
C PHE A 200 -2.53 13.28 -1.71
N THR A 201 -3.32 13.25 -2.77
CA THR A 201 -4.65 13.85 -2.80
C THR A 201 -5.72 12.79 -2.60
N VAL A 202 -6.49 12.92 -1.54
CA VAL A 202 -7.69 12.11 -1.34
C VAL A 202 -8.85 12.76 -2.10
N LEU A 203 -9.34 12.04 -3.10
CA LEU A 203 -10.47 12.48 -3.91
C LEU A 203 -11.81 12.21 -3.23
N LYS A 204 -12.80 13.03 -3.55
CA LYS A 204 -14.19 12.84 -3.17
C LYS A 204 -15.00 12.51 -4.40
N HIS A 205 -16.01 11.64 -4.29
CA HIS A 205 -16.89 11.34 -5.41
C HIS A 205 -17.64 12.59 -5.86
N ALA A 206 -17.62 12.83 -7.16
CA ALA A 206 -18.37 13.92 -7.77
C ALA A 206 -19.83 13.52 -7.95
N ALA A 207 -20.74 14.47 -7.80
CA ALA A 207 -22.16 14.25 -8.01
C ALA A 207 -22.80 15.43 -8.74
N LEU A 208 -23.79 15.13 -9.57
CA LEU A 208 -24.69 16.13 -10.15
C LEU A 208 -25.93 16.24 -9.28
N ASP A 209 -26.38 17.46 -9.00
CA ASP A 209 -27.62 17.71 -8.25
C ASP A 209 -28.79 17.99 -9.17
N ALA A 210 -28.75 19.12 -9.87
CA ALA A 210 -29.84 19.58 -10.72
C ALA A 210 -29.34 20.53 -11.83
N VAL A 211 -30.20 20.74 -12.82
CA VAL A 211 -30.06 21.89 -13.72
C VAL A 211 -30.47 23.16 -12.93
N LYS A 212 -29.66 24.20 -13.02
CA LYS A 212 -29.89 25.47 -12.34
C LYS A 212 -30.80 26.35 -13.22
N GLY A 213 -31.94 26.73 -12.71
CA GLY A 213 -32.95 27.44 -13.47
C GLY A 213 -33.91 26.51 -14.21
N GLU A 214 -34.28 26.86 -15.43
CA GLU A 214 -35.13 26.00 -16.27
C GLU A 214 -34.31 24.87 -16.90
N ALA A 215 -34.84 23.64 -16.83
CA ALA A 215 -34.22 22.47 -17.46
C ALA A 215 -34.53 22.45 -18.99
N ALA A 216 -34.45 23.60 -19.60
CA ALA A 216 -34.69 23.80 -21.03
C ALA A 216 -33.84 24.97 -21.56
N GLY A 217 -33.50 24.93 -22.83
CA GLY A 217 -32.73 25.99 -23.48
C GLY A 217 -32.70 25.87 -25.00
N TYR A 218 -32.16 26.87 -25.66
CA TYR A 218 -31.98 26.89 -27.10
C TYR A 218 -30.59 26.40 -27.48
N ALA A 219 -30.45 25.81 -28.65
CA ALA A 219 -29.13 25.54 -29.24
C ALA A 219 -28.28 26.83 -29.20
N THR A 220 -26.97 26.72 -28.92
CA THR A 220 -26.04 27.82 -28.69
C THR A 220 -26.22 28.60 -27.36
N GLY A 221 -27.25 28.29 -26.58
CA GLY A 221 -27.44 28.86 -25.24
C GLY A 221 -26.51 28.20 -24.19
N MET A 222 -26.79 28.52 -22.92
CA MET A 222 -26.07 27.96 -21.80
C MET A 222 -27.00 27.07 -20.98
N ALA A 223 -26.48 25.95 -20.50
CA ALA A 223 -27.08 25.13 -19.47
C ALA A 223 -26.16 25.15 -18.24
N SER A 224 -26.70 25.54 -17.09
CA SER A 224 -25.96 25.54 -15.84
C SER A 224 -26.38 24.34 -15.01
N VAL A 225 -25.44 23.52 -14.56
CA VAL A 225 -25.70 22.36 -13.70
C VAL A 225 -24.99 22.52 -12.36
N SER A 226 -25.71 22.22 -11.28
CA SER A 226 -25.12 22.18 -9.93
C SER A 226 -24.71 20.76 -9.55
N GLY A 227 -23.75 20.69 -8.64
CA GLY A 227 -23.23 19.41 -8.14
C GLY A 227 -22.29 19.61 -6.97
N THR A 228 -21.49 18.61 -6.71
CA THR A 228 -20.43 18.64 -5.70
C THR A 228 -19.17 17.99 -6.23
N ASN A 229 -18.01 18.48 -5.80
CA ASN A 229 -16.69 17.94 -6.16
C ASN A 229 -16.45 17.90 -7.70
N LEU A 230 -17.01 18.85 -8.45
CA LEU A 230 -16.93 18.89 -9.91
C LEU A 230 -15.59 19.41 -10.43
N ASN A 231 -14.82 20.12 -9.58
CA ASN A 231 -13.54 20.73 -9.94
C ASN A 231 -12.46 20.44 -8.88
N GLN A 232 -12.14 19.16 -8.70
CA GLN A 232 -11.08 18.77 -7.77
C GLN A 232 -9.70 18.94 -8.41
N ALA A 233 -8.76 19.48 -7.64
CA ALA A 233 -7.36 19.58 -7.99
C ALA A 233 -6.54 18.51 -7.21
N VAL A 234 -5.39 18.12 -7.76
CA VAL A 234 -4.42 17.26 -7.08
C VAL A 234 -3.25 18.08 -6.57
N LEU A 235 -2.65 17.64 -5.44
CA LEU A 235 -1.51 18.31 -4.81
C LEU A 235 -0.21 18.11 -5.59
N ASP A 236 -0.12 17.04 -6.37
CA ASP A 236 1.03 16.75 -7.22
C ASP A 236 0.95 17.57 -8.50
N GLU A 237 1.69 18.67 -8.56
CA GLU A 237 1.72 19.60 -9.68
C GLU A 237 2.25 18.97 -10.99
N THR A 238 2.86 17.79 -10.93
CA THR A 238 3.33 17.07 -12.12
C THR A 238 2.21 16.34 -12.86
N VAL A 239 1.06 16.16 -12.21
CA VAL A 239 -0.12 15.50 -12.79
C VAL A 239 -0.87 16.46 -13.69
N VAL A 240 -0.95 16.10 -14.97
CA VAL A 240 -1.77 16.83 -15.94
C VAL A 240 -3.16 16.22 -15.99
N LEU A 241 -4.15 16.93 -15.45
CA LEU A 241 -5.54 16.50 -15.45
C LEU A 241 -6.21 16.78 -16.81
N GLN A 242 -7.06 15.86 -17.24
CA GLN A 242 -7.96 16.08 -18.36
C GLN A 242 -9.06 17.06 -17.93
N PRO A 243 -9.62 17.87 -18.86
CA PRO A 243 -10.73 18.75 -18.52
C PRO A 243 -12.00 17.95 -18.21
N VAL A 244 -12.89 18.56 -17.43
CA VAL A 244 -14.27 18.05 -17.26
C VAL A 244 -14.98 18.07 -18.62
N LYS A 245 -15.70 17.00 -18.92
CA LYS A 245 -16.46 16.84 -20.15
C LYS A 245 -17.95 16.73 -19.84
N ALA A 246 -18.76 17.39 -20.63
CA ALA A 246 -20.20 17.30 -20.57
C ALA A 246 -20.76 16.81 -21.92
N PHE A 247 -21.83 16.05 -21.87
CA PHE A 247 -22.47 15.47 -23.05
C PHE A 247 -23.97 15.62 -22.99
N PHE A 248 -24.58 15.91 -24.15
CA PHE A 248 -26.01 15.83 -24.35
C PHE A 248 -26.34 14.56 -25.14
N THR A 249 -27.15 13.68 -24.58
CA THR A 249 -27.56 12.43 -25.20
C THR A 249 -29.07 12.49 -25.51
N PRO A 250 -29.53 12.31 -26.76
CA PRO A 250 -30.94 12.33 -27.09
C PRO A 250 -31.69 11.17 -26.41
N LYS A 251 -32.82 11.44 -25.76
CA LYS A 251 -33.67 10.40 -25.17
C LYS A 251 -34.37 9.53 -26.24
N ALA A 252 -34.57 10.05 -27.42
CA ALA A 252 -35.12 9.32 -28.56
C ALA A 252 -34.15 8.30 -29.18
N GLY A 253 -32.89 8.26 -28.68
CA GLY A 253 -31.80 7.44 -29.22
C GLY A 253 -30.90 8.25 -30.16
N GLY A 254 -29.63 7.89 -30.20
CA GLY A 254 -28.57 8.53 -30.95
C GLY A 254 -27.30 8.67 -30.14
N ASP A 255 -26.27 9.24 -30.77
CA ASP A 255 -24.97 9.41 -30.12
C ASP A 255 -24.97 10.63 -29.18
N ALA A 256 -24.18 10.53 -28.12
CA ALA A 256 -23.92 11.64 -27.22
C ALA A 256 -23.09 12.70 -27.93
N VAL A 257 -23.49 13.97 -27.81
CA VAL A 257 -22.79 15.13 -28.37
C VAL A 257 -22.01 15.81 -27.24
N GLU A 258 -20.68 15.92 -27.40
CA GLU A 258 -19.83 16.62 -26.43
C GLU A 258 -20.11 18.12 -26.49
N ALA A 259 -20.21 18.72 -25.30
CA ALA A 259 -20.49 20.14 -25.12
C ALA A 259 -19.30 20.82 -24.44
N GLU A 260 -19.02 22.06 -24.82
CA GLU A 260 -17.96 22.85 -24.22
C GLU A 260 -18.35 23.30 -22.82
N VAL A 261 -17.54 23.01 -21.83
CA VAL A 261 -17.66 23.55 -20.46
C VAL A 261 -16.99 24.91 -20.42
N LYS A 262 -17.77 25.95 -20.16
CA LYS A 262 -17.28 27.34 -20.12
C LYS A 262 -16.82 27.77 -18.75
N THR A 263 -17.54 27.35 -17.71
CA THR A 263 -17.20 27.63 -16.32
C THR A 263 -17.14 26.28 -15.58
N GLN A 264 -16.09 26.08 -14.80
CA GLN A 264 -15.91 24.89 -14.00
C GLN A 264 -15.55 25.33 -12.56
N GLU A 265 -16.52 25.22 -11.68
CA GLU A 265 -16.38 25.43 -10.24
C GLU A 265 -16.70 24.11 -9.50
N ASP A 266 -16.39 24.02 -8.22
CA ASP A 266 -16.61 22.79 -7.45
C ASP A 266 -18.10 22.41 -7.35
N GLU A 267 -19.00 23.39 -7.36
CA GLU A 267 -20.44 23.20 -7.24
C GLU A 267 -21.24 23.61 -8.50
N LEU A 268 -20.58 24.10 -9.55
CA LEU A 268 -21.23 24.65 -10.73
C LEU A 268 -20.45 24.38 -12.01
N LEU A 269 -21.16 23.93 -13.05
CA LEU A 269 -20.66 23.89 -14.43
C LEU A 269 -21.60 24.66 -15.32
N ASP A 270 -21.07 25.61 -16.13
CA ASP A 270 -21.78 26.22 -17.21
C ASP A 270 -21.37 25.57 -18.53
N ILE A 271 -22.32 25.01 -19.22
CA ILE A 271 -22.15 24.17 -20.40
C ILE A 271 -22.77 24.89 -21.60
N GLN A 272 -21.98 25.09 -22.63
CA GLN A 272 -22.48 25.63 -23.90
C GLN A 272 -23.28 24.57 -24.64
N ILE A 273 -24.57 24.81 -24.88
CA ILE A 273 -25.41 23.90 -25.65
C ILE A 273 -24.92 23.83 -27.11
N PRO A 274 -24.55 22.64 -27.62
CA PRO A 274 -24.05 22.52 -28.99
C PRO A 274 -25.06 23.00 -30.05
N ALA A 275 -24.57 23.72 -31.02
CA ALA A 275 -25.39 24.25 -32.14
C ALA A 275 -26.00 23.16 -33.02
N THR A 276 -25.46 21.94 -32.95
CA THR A 276 -25.88 20.79 -33.75
C THR A 276 -27.08 20.04 -33.18
N LEU A 277 -27.52 20.37 -31.94
CA LEU A 277 -28.63 19.70 -31.30
C LEU A 277 -29.96 20.17 -31.90
N ALA A 278 -30.79 19.20 -32.26
CA ALA A 278 -32.18 19.42 -32.68
C ALA A 278 -33.09 19.64 -31.46
N PRO A 279 -34.23 20.33 -31.61
CA PRO A 279 -35.23 20.39 -30.55
C PRO A 279 -35.70 19.00 -30.11
N GLY A 280 -35.85 18.80 -28.77
CA GLY A 280 -36.26 17.54 -28.19
C GLY A 280 -35.68 17.30 -26.79
N ASP A 281 -35.94 16.13 -26.25
CA ASP A 281 -35.53 15.72 -24.91
C ASP A 281 -34.14 15.08 -24.91
N TYR A 282 -33.31 15.53 -24.00
CA TYR A 282 -31.93 15.07 -23.82
C TYR A 282 -31.67 14.72 -22.36
N THR A 283 -30.57 14.00 -22.12
CA THR A 283 -29.94 13.90 -20.82
C THR A 283 -28.55 14.54 -20.87
N ILE A 284 -28.20 15.29 -19.82
CA ILE A 284 -26.87 15.83 -19.60
C ILE A 284 -26.09 14.83 -18.74
N SER A 285 -24.93 14.37 -19.19
CA SER A 285 -23.98 13.58 -18.42
C SER A 285 -22.64 14.31 -18.32
N VAL A 286 -21.94 14.09 -17.22
CA VAL A 286 -20.64 14.74 -16.94
C VAL A 286 -19.61 13.68 -16.58
N THR A 287 -18.39 13.85 -17.08
CA THR A 287 -17.22 13.07 -16.72
C THR A 287 -16.15 14.01 -16.19
N THR A 288 -15.73 13.79 -14.95
CA THR A 288 -14.58 14.50 -14.36
C THR A 288 -13.27 13.83 -14.78
N PRO A 289 -12.09 14.41 -14.50
CA PRO A 289 -10.80 13.75 -14.75
C PRO A 289 -10.64 12.40 -14.05
N PHE A 290 -11.39 12.18 -12.99
CA PHE A 290 -11.21 11.04 -12.08
C PHE A 290 -12.28 9.96 -12.22
N GLU A 291 -13.51 10.36 -12.61
CA GLU A 291 -14.63 9.43 -12.73
C GLU A 291 -15.72 9.94 -13.66
N LYS A 292 -16.52 9.01 -14.18
CA LYS A 292 -17.80 9.31 -14.83
C LYS A 292 -18.88 9.38 -13.77
N ILE A 293 -19.65 10.49 -13.74
CA ILE A 293 -20.76 10.63 -12.82
C ILE A 293 -21.94 9.81 -13.34
N GLU A 294 -22.43 8.90 -12.53
CA GLU A 294 -23.52 7.98 -12.92
C GLU A 294 -24.88 8.69 -13.13
N LYS A 295 -25.14 9.70 -12.27
CA LYS A 295 -26.38 10.47 -12.39
C LYS A 295 -26.35 11.37 -13.61
N THR A 296 -27.44 11.34 -14.38
CA THR A 296 -27.71 12.25 -15.50
C THR A 296 -28.85 13.20 -15.17
N LEU A 297 -28.91 14.33 -15.83
CA LEU A 297 -29.95 15.33 -15.66
C LEU A 297 -30.76 15.47 -16.93
N ASP A 298 -32.06 15.58 -16.79
CA ASP A 298 -32.99 15.81 -17.92
C ASP A 298 -32.88 17.26 -18.40
N PHE A 299 -32.92 17.47 -19.71
CA PHE A 299 -32.86 18.78 -20.35
C PHE A 299 -33.62 18.79 -21.68
N GLU A 300 -34.37 19.85 -21.92
CA GLU A 300 -35.11 20.03 -23.18
C GLU A 300 -34.42 21.06 -24.09
N ILE A 301 -34.19 20.71 -25.32
CA ILE A 301 -33.76 21.69 -26.36
C ILE A 301 -35.02 22.23 -27.01
N LEU A 302 -35.23 23.53 -26.81
CA LEU A 302 -36.38 24.25 -27.36
C LEU A 302 -36.22 24.57 -28.85
N PRO A 303 -37.30 24.58 -29.63
CA PRO A 303 -37.27 25.08 -31.00
C PRO A 303 -36.99 26.57 -31.00
N ASN A 304 -36.14 27.00 -31.93
CA ASN A 304 -35.85 28.44 -32.08
C ASN A 304 -37.12 29.23 -32.29
N PRO A 305 -37.28 30.38 -31.61
CA PRO A 305 -38.44 31.22 -31.77
C PRO A 305 -38.52 31.77 -33.23
N VAL A 306 -39.68 31.68 -33.81
CA VAL A 306 -39.95 32.19 -35.14
C VAL A 306 -40.90 33.39 -35.03
N LEU A 307 -40.46 34.52 -35.53
CA LEU A 307 -41.34 35.70 -35.64
C LEU A 307 -42.31 35.50 -36.79
N THR A 308 -43.57 35.28 -36.51
CA THR A 308 -44.61 35.01 -37.52
C THR A 308 -45.33 36.29 -38.01
N SER A 309 -45.40 37.31 -37.17
CA SER A 309 -46.01 38.60 -37.54
C SER A 309 -45.51 39.73 -36.63
N ILE A 310 -45.55 40.94 -37.16
CA ILE A 310 -45.32 42.13 -36.36
C ILE A 310 -46.58 42.99 -36.51
N GLU A 311 -47.25 43.24 -35.39
CA GLU A 311 -48.43 44.15 -35.36
C GLU A 311 -48.21 45.23 -34.29
N PRO A 312 -48.53 46.49 -34.59
CA PRO A 312 -49.04 47.00 -35.88
C PRO A 312 -47.93 47.19 -36.91
N LEU A 313 -48.24 46.94 -38.20
CA LEU A 313 -47.36 47.27 -39.37
C LEU A 313 -47.17 48.75 -39.61
N LYS A 314 -47.92 49.59 -38.90
CA LYS A 314 -47.86 51.05 -38.94
C LYS A 314 -47.84 51.59 -37.53
N GLY A 315 -46.91 52.51 -37.25
CA GLY A 315 -46.79 53.23 -35.96
C GLY A 315 -46.71 54.72 -36.25
N TYR A 316 -47.07 55.53 -35.24
CA TYR A 316 -46.86 57.00 -35.33
C TYR A 316 -45.43 57.28 -34.86
N VAL A 317 -44.83 58.31 -35.42
CA VAL A 317 -43.56 58.83 -35.02
C VAL A 317 -43.66 59.29 -33.54
N GLY A 318 -42.90 58.67 -32.63
CA GLY A 318 -42.93 59.01 -31.20
C GLY A 318 -43.81 58.12 -30.31
N ALA A 319 -44.32 56.97 -30.80
CA ALA A 319 -45.00 55.96 -30.00
C ALA A 319 -44.03 54.86 -29.53
#